data_de711c8b61d2e92f22ee82c1cd63ba41
#
_entry.id   de711c8b61d2e92f22ee82c1cd63ba41
#
_cell.length_a   1.000
_cell.length_b   1.000
_cell.length_c   1.000
_cell.angle_alpha   90.00
_cell.angle_beta   90.00
_cell.angle_gamma   90.00
#
_symmetry.space_group_name_H-M   'P 1'
#
loop_
_entity.id
_entity.type
_entity.pdbx_description
1 polymer ?
#
loop_
_entity_poly.entity_id
_entity_poly.type
_entity_poly.pdbx_seq_one_letter_code
_entity_poly.pdbx_strand_id
1 'polypeptide(L)'
;MKKTLAAASFSALLAIVASSTSGGFANWNTKYWANEKNFNRISSFNVSDNLPEGSKSTTKTSSEVVTASEDGKTLMYTDSDLGVVGLVDISDPAKPKALGVVELEAEPTGIAALGNNAYIGSNTSESYTNPSGALVQYNLETRKAVKECDLGGQPDSVFVSPDGTFLAVAIENERDEEYKNGFIPQIDDNGIQINPPGYVSLVKLNRRGR
;
A
#
# COMPACT_ATOMS: atom_id res chain seq x y z
N MET A 1 -73.04 -2.96 -19.84
CA MET A 1 -72.39 -2.97 -18.48
C MET A 1 -70.89 -3.14 -18.64
N LYS A 2 -70.15 -2.05 -18.57
CA LYS A 2 -68.67 -2.04 -18.65
C LYS A 2 -68.14 -1.84 -17.26
N LYS A 3 -67.41 -2.80 -16.74
CA LYS A 3 -66.68 -2.69 -15.46
C LYS A 3 -65.32 -2.10 -15.74
N THR A 4 -65.09 -0.91 -15.22
CA THR A 4 -63.79 -0.25 -15.18
C THR A 4 -62.99 -0.76 -14.00
N LEU A 5 -61.86 -1.38 -14.26
CA LEU A 5 -60.84 -1.67 -13.22
C LEU A 5 -60.00 -0.41 -13.00
N ALA A 6 -59.99 0.09 -11.80
CA ALA A 6 -59.08 1.13 -11.36
C ALA A 6 -57.76 0.48 -10.96
N ALA A 7 -56.67 0.85 -11.64
CA ALA A 7 -55.31 0.48 -11.25
C ALA A 7 -54.83 1.48 -10.18
N ALA A 8 -54.58 0.99 -8.99
CA ALA A 8 -53.93 1.76 -7.93
C ALA A 8 -52.41 1.69 -8.14
N SER A 9 -51.83 2.81 -8.52
CA SER A 9 -50.38 2.99 -8.59
C SER A 9 -49.83 3.23 -7.18
N PHE A 10 -49.11 2.25 -6.67
CA PHE A 10 -48.28 2.41 -5.45
C PHE A 10 -46.99 3.11 -5.88
N SER A 11 -46.88 4.40 -5.67
CA SER A 11 -45.64 5.15 -5.73
C SER A 11 -44.92 4.99 -4.37
N ALA A 12 -43.97 4.05 -4.31
CA ALA A 12 -43.06 3.96 -3.17
C ALA A 12 -42.05 5.10 -3.31
N LEU A 13 -42.22 6.14 -2.51
CA LEU A 13 -41.24 7.21 -2.34
C LEU A 13 -40.07 6.65 -1.54
N LEU A 14 -38.98 6.32 -2.21
CA LEU A 14 -37.71 5.96 -1.55
C LEU A 14 -37.07 7.26 -1.06
N ALA A 15 -37.31 7.61 0.19
CA ALA A 15 -36.57 8.70 0.83
C ALA A 15 -35.13 8.23 1.11
N ILE A 16 -34.21 8.61 0.23
CA ILE A 16 -32.78 8.49 0.53
C ILE A 16 -32.44 9.59 1.51
N VAL A 17 -32.38 9.24 2.79
CA VAL A 17 -31.77 10.09 3.79
C VAL A 17 -30.26 9.97 3.62
N ALA A 18 -29.67 10.90 2.89
CA ALA A 18 -28.24 11.10 2.88
C ALA A 18 -27.84 11.70 4.23
N SER A 19 -27.56 10.85 5.22
CA SER A 19 -26.84 11.29 6.41
C SER A 19 -25.35 11.37 6.01
N SER A 20 -24.87 12.60 5.80
CA SER A 20 -23.47 12.91 5.73
C SER A 20 -22.83 12.71 7.12
N THR A 21 -22.42 11.49 7.40
CA THR A 21 -21.46 11.21 8.46
C THR A 21 -20.11 11.02 7.82
N SER A 22 -19.23 11.99 8.07
CA SER A 22 -17.80 11.89 7.83
C SER A 22 -17.26 10.52 8.27
N GLY A 23 -16.58 9.80 7.37
CA GLY A 23 -15.79 8.62 7.72
C GLY A 23 -16.57 7.33 7.91
N GLY A 24 -17.37 6.94 6.96
CA GLY A 24 -17.97 5.62 6.98
C GLY A 24 -17.57 4.82 5.75
N PHE A 25 -16.58 3.94 5.88
CA PHE A 25 -16.65 2.74 5.07
C PHE A 25 -18.05 2.16 5.26
N ALA A 26 -18.75 1.92 4.14
CA ALA A 26 -20.07 1.35 4.13
C ALA A 26 -20.13 0.27 5.22
N ASN A 27 -21.16 0.35 6.04
CA ASN A 27 -21.43 -0.59 7.12
C ASN A 27 -21.65 -1.97 6.50
N TRP A 28 -20.55 -2.61 6.12
CA TRP A 28 -20.52 -3.95 5.60
C TRP A 28 -20.92 -4.83 6.76
N ASN A 29 -22.17 -5.11 6.78
CA ASN A 29 -22.97 -5.97 7.61
C ASN A 29 -22.16 -6.72 8.68
N THR A 30 -21.81 -6.04 9.77
CA THR A 30 -21.11 -6.59 10.93
C THR A 30 -21.84 -7.80 11.52
N LYS A 31 -23.10 -8.00 11.12
CA LYS A 31 -23.95 -9.08 11.59
C LYS A 31 -23.45 -10.49 11.24
N TYR A 32 -22.69 -10.63 10.14
CA TYR A 32 -22.14 -11.93 9.75
C TYR A 32 -20.82 -12.27 10.44
N TRP A 33 -20.13 -11.28 10.97
CA TRP A 33 -18.79 -11.44 11.57
C TRP A 33 -18.82 -11.40 13.10
N ALA A 34 -19.90 -10.94 13.70
CA ALA A 34 -20.01 -10.72 15.15
C ALA A 34 -20.00 -12.01 15.99
N ASN A 35 -20.10 -13.19 15.38
CA ASN A 35 -20.13 -14.48 16.07
C ASN A 35 -18.86 -15.34 15.87
N GLU A 36 -17.91 -14.86 15.06
CA GLU A 36 -16.63 -15.56 14.86
C GLU A 36 -15.72 -15.28 16.06
N LYS A 37 -15.39 -16.29 16.84
CA LYS A 37 -14.60 -16.12 18.07
C LYS A 37 -13.12 -15.81 17.82
N ASN A 38 -12.57 -16.14 16.63
CA ASN A 38 -11.14 -16.17 16.39
C ASN A 38 -10.67 -15.41 15.14
N PHE A 39 -11.58 -14.80 14.37
CA PHE A 39 -11.24 -14.08 13.15
C PHE A 39 -12.24 -12.96 12.89
N ASN A 40 -12.07 -11.84 13.61
CA ASN A 40 -12.96 -10.69 13.52
C ASN A 40 -12.17 -9.43 13.14
N ARG A 41 -12.75 -8.60 12.27
CA ARG A 41 -12.25 -7.27 12.05
C ARG A 41 -12.44 -6.42 13.32
N ILE A 42 -11.34 -5.96 13.91
CA ILE A 42 -11.34 -5.15 15.12
C ILE A 42 -11.70 -3.70 14.79
N SER A 43 -11.03 -3.15 13.74
CA SER A 43 -11.21 -1.77 13.31
C SER A 43 -10.85 -1.61 11.83
N SER A 44 -10.97 -0.41 11.32
CA SER A 44 -10.40 0.02 10.04
C SER A 44 -9.89 1.44 10.19
N PHE A 45 -8.78 1.75 9.53
CA PHE A 45 -8.19 3.06 9.45
C PHE A 45 -8.32 3.58 8.02
N ASN A 46 -8.82 4.80 7.87
CA ASN A 46 -8.88 5.43 6.55
C ASN A 46 -7.55 6.12 6.27
N VAL A 47 -6.81 5.67 5.25
CA VAL A 47 -5.47 6.18 4.96
C VAL A 47 -5.46 7.68 4.60
N SER A 48 -6.58 8.21 4.09
CA SER A 48 -6.73 9.65 3.88
C SER A 48 -6.66 10.48 5.18
N ASP A 49 -6.90 9.85 6.35
CA ASP A 49 -6.78 10.53 7.64
C ASP A 49 -5.33 10.84 8.02
N ASN A 50 -4.35 10.20 7.36
CA ASN A 50 -2.93 10.52 7.51
C ASN A 50 -2.51 11.78 6.74
N LEU A 51 -3.32 12.25 5.80
CA LEU A 51 -2.99 13.41 4.99
C LEU A 51 -3.22 14.71 5.77
N PRO A 52 -2.50 15.80 5.43
CA PRO A 52 -2.74 17.12 5.97
C PRO A 52 -4.20 17.56 5.76
N GLU A 53 -4.74 18.32 6.72
CA GLU A 53 -6.07 18.93 6.55
C GLU A 53 -6.10 19.79 5.29
N GLY A 54 -7.17 19.65 4.50
CA GLY A 54 -7.36 20.36 3.24
C GLY A 54 -7.02 19.51 2.00
N SER A 55 -6.17 18.49 2.10
CA SER A 55 -5.90 17.58 0.99
C SER A 55 -6.77 16.32 1.00
N LYS A 56 -7.37 15.97 2.12
CA LYS A 56 -8.10 14.71 2.36
C LYS A 56 -9.24 14.39 1.40
N SER A 57 -9.92 15.38 0.86
CA SER A 57 -11.12 15.19 0.04
C SER A 57 -10.86 15.08 -1.45
N THR A 58 -9.68 15.44 -1.91
CA THR A 58 -9.34 15.54 -3.34
C THR A 58 -8.17 14.67 -3.76
N THR A 59 -7.42 14.15 -2.79
CA THR A 59 -6.23 13.35 -3.03
C THR A 59 -6.61 11.86 -3.08
N LYS A 60 -6.26 11.20 -4.19
CA LYS A 60 -6.35 9.74 -4.29
C LYS A 60 -5.31 9.14 -3.37
N THR A 61 -5.71 8.16 -2.59
CA THR A 61 -4.84 7.39 -1.70
C THR A 61 -5.02 5.91 -1.94
N SER A 62 -3.98 5.14 -1.71
CA SER A 62 -4.03 3.68 -1.67
C SER A 62 -3.38 3.15 -0.40
N SER A 63 -3.47 1.85 -0.19
CA SER A 63 -2.73 1.11 0.82
C SER A 63 -2.46 -0.26 0.24
N GLU A 64 -1.22 -0.53 -0.12
CA GLU A 64 -0.85 -1.70 -0.92
C GLU A 64 -0.14 -2.74 -0.09
N VAL A 65 1.00 -2.41 0.47
CA VAL A 65 1.77 -3.31 1.32
C VAL A 65 1.82 -2.77 2.74
N VAL A 66 1.62 -3.65 3.71
CA VAL A 66 1.54 -3.26 5.12
C VAL A 66 2.50 -4.11 5.96
N THR A 67 3.13 -3.47 6.94
CA THR A 67 3.93 -4.12 7.98
C THR A 67 3.71 -3.43 9.32
N ALA A 68 4.12 -4.08 10.42
CA ALA A 68 4.08 -3.48 11.75
C ALA A 68 5.48 -3.40 12.34
N SER A 69 5.71 -2.41 13.20
CA SER A 69 6.92 -2.33 14.02
C SER A 69 7.06 -3.56 14.92
N GLU A 70 8.28 -3.91 15.31
CA GLU A 70 8.55 -5.09 16.13
C GLU A 70 7.85 -5.04 17.51
N ASP A 71 7.61 -3.85 18.05
CA ASP A 71 6.86 -3.66 19.30
C ASP A 71 5.33 -3.71 19.11
N GLY A 72 4.85 -3.86 17.88
CA GLY A 72 3.44 -3.96 17.53
C GLY A 72 2.62 -2.68 17.73
N LYS A 73 3.26 -1.50 17.83
CA LYS A 73 2.56 -0.25 18.12
C LYS A 73 2.40 0.68 16.93
N THR A 74 3.23 0.50 15.90
CA THR A 74 3.16 1.30 14.67
C THR A 74 2.93 0.39 13.49
N LEU A 75 1.89 0.66 12.73
CA LEU A 75 1.66 0.05 11.43
C LEU A 75 2.15 1.01 10.36
N MET A 76 2.77 0.45 9.33
CA MET A 76 3.28 1.18 8.18
C MET A 76 2.67 0.61 6.90
N TYR A 77 2.32 1.47 5.96
CA TYR A 77 1.82 1.04 4.66
C TYR A 77 2.44 1.86 3.52
N THR A 78 2.61 1.25 2.37
CA THR A 78 3.00 1.96 1.14
C THR A 78 1.77 2.53 0.45
N ASP A 79 1.94 3.70 -0.14
CA ASP A 79 0.99 4.36 -1.04
C ASP A 79 1.78 4.82 -2.27
N SER A 80 1.79 3.99 -3.31
CA SER A 80 2.57 4.22 -4.53
C SER A 80 2.02 5.39 -5.33
N ASP A 81 0.70 5.57 -5.37
CA ASP A 81 0.04 6.70 -6.04
C ASP A 81 0.55 8.05 -5.50
N LEU A 82 0.87 8.12 -4.21
CA LEU A 82 1.35 9.34 -3.55
C LEU A 82 2.87 9.40 -3.37
N GLY A 83 3.58 8.29 -3.57
CA GLY A 83 5.01 8.20 -3.28
C GLY A 83 5.34 8.31 -1.78
N VAL A 84 4.48 7.77 -0.91
CA VAL A 84 4.64 7.91 0.54
C VAL A 84 4.56 6.58 1.29
N VAL A 85 5.10 6.57 2.48
CA VAL A 85 4.80 5.57 3.51
C VAL A 85 3.96 6.21 4.60
N GLY A 86 2.76 5.68 4.84
CA GLY A 86 1.91 6.12 5.92
C GLY A 86 2.22 5.39 7.23
N LEU A 87 2.10 6.11 8.34
CA LEU A 87 2.33 5.62 9.70
C LEU A 87 1.04 5.70 10.50
N VAL A 88 0.71 4.65 11.25
CA VAL A 88 -0.51 4.57 12.06
C VAL A 88 -0.17 4.05 13.45
N ASP A 89 -0.58 4.76 14.49
CA ASP A 89 -0.53 4.26 15.87
C ASP A 89 -1.60 3.19 16.07
N ILE A 90 -1.16 1.98 16.36
CA ILE A 90 -1.98 0.81 16.66
C ILE A 90 -1.75 0.30 18.08
N SER A 91 -1.26 1.15 18.99
CA SER A 91 -1.11 0.79 20.41
C SER A 91 -2.44 0.32 21.04
N ASP A 92 -3.56 0.86 20.57
CA ASP A 92 -4.90 0.30 20.74
C ASP A 92 -5.44 -0.09 19.36
N PRO A 93 -5.39 -1.37 18.96
CA PRO A 93 -5.83 -1.78 17.62
C PRO A 93 -7.33 -1.53 17.36
N ALA A 94 -8.14 -1.31 18.40
CA ALA A 94 -9.54 -0.95 18.24
C ALA A 94 -9.73 0.54 17.88
N LYS A 95 -8.69 1.37 18.06
CA LYS A 95 -8.72 2.82 17.86
C LYS A 95 -7.44 3.31 17.21
N PRO A 96 -7.14 2.89 15.98
CA PRO A 96 -5.94 3.34 15.26
C PRO A 96 -5.96 4.85 15.06
N LYS A 97 -4.77 5.48 15.10
CA LYS A 97 -4.62 6.93 14.97
C LYS A 97 -3.59 7.27 13.90
N ALA A 98 -3.84 8.36 13.19
CA ALA A 98 -2.91 8.91 12.22
C ALA A 98 -1.61 9.37 12.90
N LEU A 99 -0.47 8.99 12.32
CA LEU A 99 0.87 9.51 12.64
C LEU A 99 1.48 10.31 11.48
N GLY A 100 0.72 10.46 10.38
CA GLY A 100 1.12 11.15 9.18
C GLY A 100 1.84 10.26 8.18
N VAL A 101 2.41 10.89 7.17
CA VAL A 101 3.11 10.23 6.07
C VAL A 101 4.59 10.62 6.03
N VAL A 102 5.39 9.79 5.40
CA VAL A 102 6.79 10.01 5.06
C VAL A 102 6.85 10.08 3.55
N GLU A 103 7.24 11.22 3.01
CA GLU A 103 7.50 11.40 1.58
C GLU A 103 8.81 10.69 1.20
N LEU A 104 8.81 10.01 0.07
CA LEU A 104 9.97 9.36 -0.50
C LEU A 104 10.33 10.02 -1.83
N GLU A 105 11.58 9.89 -2.27
CA GLU A 105 12.02 10.43 -3.55
C GLU A 105 11.55 9.58 -4.74
N ALA A 106 11.14 8.33 -4.46
CA ALA A 106 10.68 7.38 -5.46
C ALA A 106 9.49 6.56 -4.94
N GLU A 107 8.80 5.90 -5.84
CA GLU A 107 7.60 5.11 -5.60
C GLU A 107 7.88 3.92 -4.65
N PRO A 108 7.23 3.84 -3.47
CA PRO A 108 7.38 2.71 -2.57
C PRO A 108 6.54 1.51 -3.04
N THR A 109 7.19 0.39 -3.29
CA THR A 109 6.54 -0.83 -3.78
C THR A 109 6.46 -1.94 -2.73
N GLY A 110 7.34 -1.93 -1.74
CA GLY A 110 7.35 -2.92 -0.67
C GLY A 110 7.90 -2.38 0.63
N ILE A 111 7.53 -2.98 1.76
CA ILE A 111 7.98 -2.55 3.07
C ILE A 111 8.10 -3.71 4.05
N ALA A 112 9.17 -3.73 4.82
CA ALA A 112 9.35 -4.64 5.95
C ALA A 112 9.95 -3.90 7.15
N ALA A 113 9.71 -4.39 8.37
CA ALA A 113 10.22 -3.78 9.59
C ALA A 113 11.16 -4.73 10.33
N LEU A 114 12.22 -4.18 10.91
CA LEU A 114 13.10 -4.89 11.84
C LEU A 114 13.71 -3.90 12.86
N GLY A 115 13.50 -4.15 14.14
CA GLY A 115 13.91 -3.21 15.20
C GLY A 115 13.26 -1.83 14.98
N ASN A 116 14.06 -0.79 15.09
CA ASN A 116 13.61 0.59 14.89
C ASN A 116 13.68 1.06 13.42
N ASN A 117 13.78 0.13 12.47
CA ASN A 117 13.91 0.48 11.06
C ASN A 117 12.79 -0.12 10.22
N ALA A 118 12.32 0.65 9.25
CA ALA A 118 11.61 0.16 8.07
C ALA A 118 12.60 0.04 6.91
N TYR A 119 12.42 -1.00 6.11
CA TYR A 119 13.15 -1.24 4.87
C TYR A 119 12.16 -1.17 3.72
N ILE A 120 12.33 -0.18 2.87
CA ILE A 120 11.35 0.20 1.85
C ILE A 120 11.97 -0.08 0.49
N GLY A 121 11.34 -0.92 -0.31
CA GLY A 121 11.63 -1.07 -1.72
C GLY A 121 11.07 0.14 -2.46
N SER A 122 11.89 0.81 -3.23
CA SER A 122 11.51 1.99 -4.01
C SER A 122 11.85 1.79 -5.49
N ASN A 123 10.84 1.95 -6.34
CA ASN A 123 10.98 1.90 -7.77
C ASN A 123 11.58 3.23 -8.27
N THR A 124 12.76 3.17 -8.87
CA THR A 124 13.45 4.32 -9.45
C THR A 124 13.59 4.20 -10.96
N SER A 125 12.84 3.28 -11.58
CA SER A 125 12.90 3.01 -13.02
C SER A 125 12.55 4.23 -13.85
N GLU A 126 13.37 4.55 -14.83
CA GLU A 126 13.06 5.58 -15.82
C GLU A 126 12.03 5.09 -16.85
N SER A 127 12.02 3.80 -17.10
CA SER A 127 11.11 3.14 -18.04
C SER A 127 11.11 1.62 -17.80
N TYR A 128 10.17 0.91 -18.41
CA TYR A 128 10.12 -0.56 -18.40
C TYR A 128 11.34 -1.22 -19.05
N THR A 129 12.06 -0.51 -19.91
CA THR A 129 13.28 -1.02 -20.57
C THR A 129 14.55 -0.68 -19.80
N ASN A 130 14.47 0.23 -18.85
CA ASN A 130 15.58 0.63 -17.97
C ASN A 130 15.13 0.56 -16.51
N PRO A 131 14.84 -0.66 -16.00
CA PRO A 131 14.39 -0.84 -14.63
C PRO A 131 15.51 -0.54 -13.65
N SER A 132 15.17 0.11 -12.58
CA SER A 132 16.06 0.37 -11.45
C SER A 132 15.26 0.44 -10.16
N GLY A 133 15.94 0.32 -9.03
CA GLY A 133 15.30 0.42 -7.73
C GLY A 133 16.28 0.41 -6.60
N ALA A 134 15.83 0.88 -5.48
CA ALA A 134 16.60 1.01 -4.27
C ALA A 134 15.90 0.38 -3.08
N LEU A 135 16.68 -0.09 -2.11
CA LEU A 135 16.22 -0.43 -0.78
C LEU A 135 16.62 0.68 0.18
N VAL A 136 15.63 1.40 0.69
CA VAL A 136 15.83 2.51 1.64
C VAL A 136 15.66 2.00 3.06
N GLN A 137 16.68 2.18 3.91
CA GLN A 137 16.56 1.99 5.35
C GLN A 137 16.08 3.30 5.99
N TYR A 138 14.91 3.27 6.59
CA TYR A 138 14.30 4.40 7.28
C TYR A 138 14.24 4.14 8.79
N ASN A 139 14.75 5.05 9.59
CA ASN A 139 14.71 4.94 11.06
C ASN A 139 13.40 5.54 11.58
N LEU A 140 12.60 4.72 12.28
CA LEU A 140 11.27 5.08 12.77
C LEU A 140 11.29 6.12 13.89
N GLU A 141 12.34 6.11 14.72
CA GLU A 141 12.48 7.03 15.85
C GLU A 141 12.88 8.43 15.38
N THR A 142 13.93 8.51 14.53
CA THR A 142 14.40 9.79 14.00
C THR A 142 13.57 10.30 12.83
N ARG A 143 12.73 9.45 12.23
CA ARG A 143 11.91 9.70 11.03
C ARG A 143 12.75 10.17 9.85
N LYS A 144 13.87 9.48 9.59
CA LYS A 144 14.79 9.81 8.49
C LYS A 144 15.27 8.57 7.77
N ALA A 145 15.49 8.70 6.47
CA ALA A 145 16.29 7.76 5.71
C ALA A 145 17.74 7.79 6.23
N VAL A 146 18.33 6.63 6.47
CA VAL A 146 19.68 6.50 7.01
C VAL A 146 20.65 5.82 6.05
N LYS A 147 20.13 5.00 5.13
CA LYS A 147 20.91 4.31 4.11
C LYS A 147 20.06 3.97 2.92
N GLU A 148 20.71 3.79 1.81
CA GLU A 148 20.16 3.29 0.58
C GLU A 148 21.07 2.24 -0.03
N CYS A 149 20.50 1.24 -0.70
CA CYS A 149 21.19 0.17 -1.39
C CYS A 149 20.57 0.01 -2.78
N ASP A 150 21.39 0.15 -3.81
CA ASP A 150 20.98 -0.15 -5.19
C ASP A 150 20.60 -1.63 -5.31
N LEU A 151 19.46 -1.90 -5.91
CA LEU A 151 18.93 -3.25 -6.14
C LEU A 151 19.14 -3.73 -7.57
N GLY A 152 19.54 -2.84 -8.49
CA GLY A 152 19.78 -3.15 -9.90
C GLY A 152 18.53 -3.43 -10.72
N GLY A 153 17.33 -3.23 -10.17
CA GLY A 153 16.03 -3.44 -10.84
C GLY A 153 14.88 -3.03 -9.95
N GLN A 154 13.68 -3.04 -10.50
CA GLN A 154 12.44 -2.61 -9.85
C GLN A 154 12.04 -3.59 -8.74
N PRO A 155 12.06 -3.17 -7.46
CA PRO A 155 11.57 -3.99 -6.36
C PRO A 155 10.05 -4.07 -6.37
N ASP A 156 9.53 -5.21 -5.90
CA ASP A 156 8.11 -5.44 -5.68
C ASP A 156 7.81 -5.72 -4.21
N SER A 157 8.52 -6.65 -3.59
CA SER A 157 8.30 -6.97 -2.19
C SER A 157 9.59 -7.13 -1.39
N VAL A 158 9.50 -6.83 -0.09
CA VAL A 158 10.62 -6.89 0.86
C VAL A 158 10.27 -7.84 2.00
N PHE A 159 11.17 -8.75 2.33
CA PHE A 159 11.03 -9.71 3.41
C PHE A 159 12.27 -9.74 4.30
N VAL A 160 12.07 -9.73 5.62
CA VAL A 160 13.15 -9.91 6.60
C VAL A 160 13.31 -11.39 6.90
N SER A 161 14.55 -11.92 6.83
CA SER A 161 14.82 -13.30 7.25
C SER A 161 14.44 -13.52 8.73
N PRO A 162 13.93 -14.71 9.10
CA PRO A 162 13.50 -14.98 10.48
C PRO A 162 14.57 -14.73 11.54
N ASP A 163 15.83 -14.87 11.18
CA ASP A 163 16.98 -14.60 12.07
C ASP A 163 17.45 -13.13 12.04
N GLY A 164 16.81 -12.28 11.20
CA GLY A 164 17.15 -10.86 11.06
C GLY A 164 18.55 -10.61 10.50
N THR A 165 19.13 -11.56 9.76
CA THR A 165 20.50 -11.42 9.24
C THR A 165 20.55 -10.87 7.82
N PHE A 166 19.47 -11.00 7.05
CA PHE A 166 19.37 -10.46 5.70
C PHE A 166 17.93 -10.05 5.36
N LEU A 167 17.82 -9.28 4.31
CA LEU A 167 16.56 -8.99 3.60
C LEU A 167 16.57 -9.73 2.27
N ALA A 168 15.43 -10.28 1.90
CA ALA A 168 15.16 -10.74 0.55
C ALA A 168 14.23 -9.73 -0.12
N VAL A 169 14.58 -9.30 -1.33
CA VAL A 169 13.80 -8.36 -2.12
C VAL A 169 13.47 -9.03 -3.46
N ALA A 170 12.20 -9.17 -3.76
CA ALA A 170 11.78 -9.60 -5.08
C ALA A 170 11.95 -8.44 -6.05
N ILE A 171 12.58 -8.72 -7.18
CA ILE A 171 12.76 -7.78 -8.28
C ILE A 171 11.90 -8.26 -9.43
N GLU A 172 10.85 -7.53 -9.73
CA GLU A 172 9.87 -7.92 -10.73
C GLU A 172 10.31 -7.50 -12.15
N ASN A 173 10.81 -6.28 -12.29
CA ASN A 173 11.09 -5.65 -13.57
C ASN A 173 9.83 -5.67 -14.46
N GLU A 174 8.83 -4.95 -14.01
CA GLU A 174 7.51 -4.84 -14.63
C GLU A 174 7.58 -4.55 -16.13
N ARG A 175 6.61 -5.05 -16.86
CA ARG A 175 6.49 -4.86 -18.31
C ARG A 175 5.39 -3.87 -18.63
N ASP A 176 5.52 -3.17 -19.74
CA ASP A 176 4.47 -2.30 -20.28
C ASP A 176 3.27 -3.14 -20.76
N GLU A 177 2.23 -3.17 -19.94
CA GLU A 177 0.98 -3.88 -20.23
C GLU A 177 0.08 -3.13 -21.23
N GLU A 178 0.28 -1.82 -21.40
CA GLU A 178 -0.53 -0.98 -22.30
C GLU A 178 -0.07 -1.06 -23.76
N TYR A 179 1.01 -1.75 -24.02
CA TYR A 179 1.50 -1.89 -25.39
C TYR A 179 0.49 -2.67 -26.25
N LYS A 180 0.01 -1.99 -27.28
CA LYS A 180 -1.03 -2.46 -28.21
C LYS A 180 -0.67 -3.81 -28.82
N ASN A 181 -1.27 -4.87 -28.40
CA ASN A 181 -1.30 -6.25 -28.89
C ASN A 181 -0.85 -7.32 -27.89
N GLY A 182 -0.77 -7.04 -26.60
CA GLY A 182 -0.63 -8.07 -25.57
C GLY A 182 0.69 -8.83 -25.53
N PHE A 183 1.61 -8.61 -26.46
CA PHE A 183 2.89 -9.31 -26.50
C PHE A 183 3.91 -8.61 -27.40
N ILE A 184 4.35 -7.39 -27.05
CA ILE A 184 5.50 -6.83 -27.73
C ILE A 184 6.66 -6.80 -26.75
N PRO A 185 7.79 -7.42 -27.14
CA PRO A 185 9.02 -7.29 -26.40
C PRO A 185 9.36 -5.81 -26.24
N GLN A 186 9.72 -5.42 -25.04
CA GLN A 186 10.33 -4.12 -24.85
C GLN A 186 11.56 -4.06 -25.74
N ILE A 187 11.67 -3.01 -26.52
CA ILE A 187 12.73 -2.85 -27.50
C ILE A 187 13.56 -1.66 -27.06
N ASP A 188 14.87 -1.81 -26.98
CA ASP A 188 15.80 -0.71 -26.72
C ASP A 188 15.89 0.27 -27.91
N ASP A 189 16.61 1.36 -27.73
CA ASP A 189 16.83 2.39 -28.77
C ASP A 189 17.50 1.84 -30.05
N ASN A 190 18.05 0.63 -29.98
CA ASN A 190 18.68 -0.06 -31.12
C ASN A 190 17.73 -1.10 -31.75
N GLY A 191 16.50 -1.21 -31.29
CA GLY A 191 15.54 -2.18 -31.78
C GLY A 191 15.74 -3.61 -31.24
N ILE A 192 16.53 -3.76 -30.17
CA ILE A 192 16.79 -5.06 -29.52
C ILE A 192 15.75 -5.27 -28.41
N GLN A 193 15.13 -6.45 -28.42
CA GLN A 193 14.21 -6.86 -27.39
C GLN A 193 14.90 -6.93 -26.03
N ILE A 194 14.45 -6.11 -25.06
CA ILE A 194 14.84 -6.18 -23.66
C ILE A 194 13.70 -6.83 -22.89
N ASN A 195 14.01 -7.95 -22.24
CA ASN A 195 13.18 -8.54 -21.22
C ASN A 195 14.05 -8.65 -19.98
N PRO A 196 14.17 -7.60 -19.15
CA PRO A 196 14.91 -7.72 -17.92
C PRO A 196 14.25 -8.82 -17.06
N PRO A 197 15.02 -9.86 -16.65
CA PRO A 197 14.46 -10.95 -15.87
C PRO A 197 14.10 -10.48 -14.47
N GLY A 198 13.05 -11.05 -13.89
CA GLY A 198 12.84 -10.97 -12.44
C GLY A 198 13.90 -11.79 -11.71
N TYR A 199 14.27 -11.36 -10.51
CA TYR A 199 15.22 -12.07 -9.64
C TYR A 199 14.98 -11.73 -8.16
N VAL A 200 15.72 -12.36 -7.26
CA VAL A 200 15.68 -12.05 -5.84
C VAL A 200 17.04 -11.51 -5.40
N SER A 201 17.04 -10.32 -4.85
CA SER A 201 18.21 -9.71 -4.22
C SER A 201 18.27 -10.07 -2.73
N LEU A 202 19.45 -10.45 -2.25
CA LEU A 202 19.71 -10.69 -0.84
C LEU A 202 20.63 -9.59 -0.30
N VAL A 203 20.11 -8.81 0.66
CA VAL A 203 20.83 -7.69 1.27
C VAL A 203 21.20 -8.06 2.69
N LYS A 204 22.49 -8.14 2.96
CA LYS A 204 23.00 -8.48 4.30
C LYS A 204 22.78 -7.34 5.29
N LEU A 205 22.17 -7.65 6.42
CA LEU A 205 22.04 -6.72 7.53
C LEU A 205 23.25 -6.82 8.47
N ASN A 206 23.93 -5.70 8.67
CA ASN A 206 24.98 -5.63 9.69
C ASN A 206 24.33 -5.49 11.07
N ARG A 207 24.56 -6.44 11.97
CA ARG A 207 23.99 -6.49 13.34
C ARG A 207 24.39 -5.31 14.26
N ARG A 208 25.07 -4.28 13.77
CA ARG A 208 25.43 -3.08 14.53
C ARG A 208 24.30 -2.05 14.49
N GLY A 209 23.20 -2.35 15.16
CA GLY A 209 22.05 -1.45 15.20
C GLY A 209 20.83 -2.07 15.89
N ARG A 210 21.05 -2.89 16.94
CA ARG A 210 20.03 -3.18 17.92
C ARG A 210 20.10 -2.17 19.04
#